data_900d1cd25d4247c12fb6504119ebd371
#
_entry.id   900d1cd25d4247c12fb6504119ebd371
#
_cell.length_a   1.000
_cell.length_b   1.000
_cell.length_c   1.000
_cell.angle_alpha   90.00
_cell.angle_beta   90.00
_cell.angle_gamma   90.00
#
_symmetry.space_group_name_H-M   'P 1'
#
loop_
_entity.id
_entity.type
_entity.pdbx_description
1 polymer ?
#
loop_
_entity_poly.entity_id
_entity_poly.type
_entity_poly.pdbx_seq_one_letter_code
_entity_poly.pdbx_strand_id
1 'polypeptide(L)'
;MKKGKKIYEGKAKIIFATNDKNTVIQHFKDDATAFNNQKKAMIDGKGILNNRISEHILNSLSEIGIKNHLIKRLNMREQLIEFVDIIPIEFIIRNIATGSLTKRIGIEEGTVLDYPLIEYLSLIHI
;
A
#
# COMPACT_ATOMS: atom_id res chain seq x y z
N MET A 1 -15.52 5.01 15.65
CA MET A 1 -15.12 6.39 15.35
C MET A 1 -15.81 6.86 14.09
N LYS A 2 -16.29 8.09 14.07
CA LYS A 2 -17.09 8.60 12.95
C LYS A 2 -16.20 9.11 11.82
N LYS A 3 -16.51 8.69 10.60
CA LYS A 3 -15.84 9.13 9.39
C LYS A 3 -16.24 10.58 9.04
N GLY A 4 -15.26 11.42 8.88
CA GLY A 4 -15.42 12.83 8.54
C GLY A 4 -15.17 13.14 7.08
N LYS A 5 -14.59 14.31 6.81
CA LYS A 5 -14.31 14.80 5.47
C LYS A 5 -13.25 13.96 4.76
N LYS A 6 -13.42 13.75 3.45
CA LYS A 6 -12.40 13.15 2.60
C LYS A 6 -11.19 14.08 2.49
N ILE A 7 -10.01 13.58 2.83
CA ILE A 7 -8.74 14.31 2.76
C ILE A 7 -8.00 14.01 1.46
N TYR A 8 -8.02 12.73 1.03
CA TYR A 8 -7.23 12.26 -0.11
C TYR A 8 -7.92 11.08 -0.76
N GLU A 9 -7.76 10.96 -2.06
CA GLU A 9 -8.18 9.78 -2.82
C GLU A 9 -7.11 9.41 -3.83
N GLY A 10 -6.62 8.18 -3.73
CA GLY A 10 -5.67 7.59 -4.68
C GLY A 10 -6.30 6.47 -5.49
N LYS A 11 -5.45 5.69 -6.16
CA LYS A 11 -5.89 4.56 -7.01
C LYS A 11 -6.65 3.50 -6.23
N ALA A 12 -6.16 3.13 -5.06
CA ALA A 12 -6.65 2.01 -4.27
C ALA A 12 -7.29 2.41 -2.95
N LYS A 13 -7.13 3.65 -2.51
CA LYS A 13 -7.49 4.08 -1.15
C LYS A 13 -8.11 5.47 -1.14
N ILE A 14 -8.98 5.68 -0.14
CA ILE A 14 -9.50 6.99 0.22
C ILE A 14 -9.17 7.22 1.69
N ILE A 15 -8.72 8.42 2.03
CA ILE A 15 -8.42 8.81 3.42
C ILE A 15 -9.47 9.81 3.89
N PHE A 16 -10.07 9.52 5.03
CA PHE A 16 -11.07 10.37 5.67
C PHE A 16 -10.56 10.87 7.02
N ALA A 17 -10.85 12.12 7.34
CA ALA A 17 -10.60 12.66 8.67
C ALA A 17 -11.47 11.97 9.72
N THR A 18 -11.03 12.04 10.96
CA THR A 18 -11.83 11.66 12.15
C THR A 18 -11.99 12.88 13.05
N ASN A 19 -12.65 12.71 14.19
CA ASN A 19 -12.71 13.74 15.22
C ASN A 19 -11.40 13.90 16.00
N ASP A 20 -10.42 13.03 15.77
CA ASP A 20 -9.09 13.14 16.34
C ASP A 20 -8.09 13.44 15.21
N LYS A 21 -7.42 14.60 15.30
CA LYS A 21 -6.46 15.06 14.29
C LYS A 21 -5.27 14.13 14.07
N ASN A 22 -5.00 13.22 15.01
CA ASN A 22 -3.88 12.30 14.94
C ASN A 22 -4.26 10.97 14.28
N THR A 23 -5.52 10.79 13.92
CA THR A 23 -6.01 9.56 13.29
C THR A 23 -6.79 9.85 12.03
N VAL A 24 -6.81 8.89 11.12
CA VAL A 24 -7.60 8.93 9.90
C VAL A 24 -8.22 7.56 9.63
N ILE A 25 -9.25 7.54 8.80
CA ILE A 25 -9.86 6.29 8.33
C ILE A 25 -9.37 6.05 6.90
N GLN A 26 -8.77 4.89 6.66
CA GLN A 26 -8.36 4.44 5.36
C GLN A 26 -9.39 3.47 4.79
N HIS A 27 -9.99 3.85 3.66
CA HIS A 27 -10.96 3.05 2.94
C HIS A 27 -10.29 2.42 1.73
N PHE A 28 -10.40 1.09 1.60
CA PHE A 28 -9.84 0.36 0.46
C PHE A 28 -10.88 0.24 -0.65
N LYS A 29 -10.49 0.71 -1.84
CA LYS A 29 -11.34 0.71 -3.04
C LYS A 29 -11.22 -0.62 -3.79
N ASP A 30 -12.18 -0.91 -4.64
CA ASP A 30 -12.13 -2.04 -5.57
C ASP A 30 -11.48 -1.69 -6.90
N ASP A 31 -11.11 -0.43 -7.09
CA ASP A 31 -10.50 0.06 -8.32
C ASP A 31 -9.17 -0.65 -8.57
N ALA A 32 -8.95 -1.04 -9.82
CA ALA A 32 -7.69 -1.58 -10.30
C ALA A 32 -7.23 -0.78 -11.51
N THR A 33 -5.94 -0.48 -11.57
CA THR A 33 -5.32 0.22 -12.68
C THR A 33 -4.08 -0.52 -13.15
N ALA A 34 -3.80 -0.44 -14.44
CA ALA A 34 -2.61 -1.01 -15.04
C ALA A 34 -2.05 -0.07 -16.11
N PHE A 35 -0.78 -0.24 -16.46
CA PHE A 35 -0.10 0.53 -17.50
C PHE A 35 -0.24 2.05 -17.33
N ASN A 36 0.19 2.58 -16.17
CA ASN A 36 0.14 4.02 -15.84
C ASN A 36 -1.27 4.62 -16.02
N ASN A 37 -2.29 3.96 -15.48
CA ASN A 37 -3.72 4.35 -15.59
C ASN A 37 -4.32 4.23 -17.00
N GLN A 38 -3.64 3.60 -17.95
CA GLN A 38 -4.21 3.37 -19.28
C GLN A 38 -5.33 2.34 -19.26
N LYS A 39 -5.27 1.38 -18.31
CA LYS A 39 -6.34 0.42 -18.07
C LYS A 39 -6.91 0.63 -16.68
N LYS A 40 -8.25 0.72 -16.60
CA LYS A 40 -8.99 0.85 -15.34
C LYS A 40 -10.10 -0.19 -15.32
N ALA A 41 -10.30 -0.80 -14.16
CA ALA A 41 -11.36 -1.77 -13.93
C ALA A 41 -11.76 -1.75 -12.47
N MET A 42 -12.92 -2.35 -12.19
CA MET A 42 -13.37 -2.65 -10.82
C MET A 42 -13.24 -4.14 -10.61
N ILE A 43 -12.56 -4.54 -9.54
CA ILE A 43 -12.48 -5.94 -9.13
C ILE A 43 -13.27 -6.07 -7.84
N ASP A 44 -14.45 -6.67 -7.92
CA ASP A 44 -15.34 -6.81 -6.78
C ASP A 44 -14.65 -7.57 -5.63
N GLY A 45 -14.70 -6.96 -4.44
CA GLY A 45 -14.07 -7.52 -3.26
C GLY A 45 -12.58 -7.23 -3.10
N LYS A 46 -11.91 -6.59 -4.05
CA LYS A 46 -10.48 -6.26 -3.96
C LYS A 46 -10.17 -5.47 -2.69
N GLY A 47 -10.97 -4.45 -2.38
CA GLY A 47 -10.77 -3.62 -1.19
C GLY A 47 -10.95 -4.41 0.10
N ILE A 48 -11.88 -5.35 0.13
CA ILE A 48 -12.10 -6.22 1.29
C ILE A 48 -10.86 -7.08 1.55
N LEU A 49 -10.32 -7.71 0.51
CA LEU A 49 -9.11 -8.53 0.63
C LEU A 49 -7.91 -7.69 1.04
N ASN A 50 -7.71 -6.54 0.42
CA ASN A 50 -6.60 -5.64 0.75
C ASN A 50 -6.66 -5.20 2.21
N ASN A 51 -7.84 -4.89 2.73
CA ASN A 51 -8.02 -4.52 4.12
C ASN A 51 -7.60 -5.66 5.06
N ARG A 52 -8.04 -6.87 4.76
CA ARG A 52 -7.73 -8.04 5.59
C ARG A 52 -6.27 -8.45 5.54
N ILE A 53 -5.68 -8.43 4.35
CA ILE A 53 -4.25 -8.74 4.17
C ILE A 53 -3.39 -7.70 4.89
N SER A 54 -3.72 -6.42 4.73
CA SER A 54 -3.03 -5.33 5.42
C SER A 54 -3.10 -5.48 6.94
N GLU A 55 -4.28 -5.73 7.49
CA GLU A 55 -4.46 -5.97 8.93
C GLU A 55 -3.60 -7.13 9.40
N HIS A 56 -3.63 -8.24 8.69
CA HIS A 56 -2.87 -9.45 9.06
C HIS A 56 -1.36 -9.17 9.12
N ILE A 57 -0.82 -8.55 8.06
CA ILE A 57 0.61 -8.25 7.99
C ILE A 57 1.02 -7.25 9.06
N LEU A 58 0.28 -6.15 9.21
CA LEU A 58 0.62 -5.11 10.18
C LEU A 58 0.52 -5.61 11.62
N ASN A 59 -0.47 -6.44 11.94
CA ASN A 59 -0.56 -7.06 13.27
C ASN A 59 0.59 -8.02 13.52
N SER A 60 0.98 -8.82 12.53
CA SER A 60 2.13 -9.72 12.63
C SER A 60 3.42 -8.95 12.87
N LEU A 61 3.61 -7.80 12.22
CA LEU A 61 4.75 -6.92 12.47
C LEU A 61 4.73 -6.37 13.91
N SER A 62 3.57 -5.99 14.42
CA SER A 62 3.43 -5.51 15.80
C SER A 62 3.79 -6.59 16.81
N GLU A 63 3.44 -7.83 16.55
CA GLU A 63 3.77 -8.97 17.43
C GLU A 63 5.28 -9.18 17.59
N ILE A 64 6.06 -8.86 16.58
CA ILE A 64 7.54 -8.95 16.64
C ILE A 64 8.21 -7.62 16.99
N GLY A 65 7.44 -6.63 17.45
CA GLY A 65 7.96 -5.36 17.93
C GLY A 65 8.21 -4.29 16.88
N ILE A 66 7.77 -4.49 15.63
CA ILE A 66 7.88 -3.49 14.58
C ILE A 66 6.66 -2.58 14.61
N LYS A 67 6.87 -1.31 14.96
CA LYS A 67 5.81 -0.31 15.01
C LYS A 67 5.30 -0.01 13.61
N ASN A 68 3.99 0.21 13.51
CA ASN A 68 3.32 0.59 12.28
C ASN A 68 2.11 1.48 12.59
N HIS A 69 1.46 1.98 11.56
CA HIS A 69 0.39 2.96 11.71
C HIS A 69 -0.99 2.36 11.95
N LEU A 70 -1.15 1.04 11.91
CA LEU A 70 -2.45 0.42 12.11
C LEU A 70 -2.89 0.53 13.57
N ILE A 71 -4.09 1.07 13.80
CA ILE A 71 -4.73 1.05 15.12
C ILE A 71 -5.67 -0.15 15.20
N LYS A 72 -6.66 -0.23 14.28
CA LYS A 72 -7.56 -1.38 14.19
C LYS A 72 -8.35 -1.37 12.89
N ARG A 73 -8.83 -2.55 12.48
CA ARG A 73 -9.82 -2.66 11.41
C ARG A 73 -11.20 -2.24 11.94
N LEU A 74 -11.90 -1.40 11.19
CA LEU A 74 -13.23 -0.91 11.57
C LEU A 74 -14.36 -1.76 10.99
N ASN A 75 -14.21 -2.15 9.72
CA ASN A 75 -15.20 -2.93 8.99
C ASN A 75 -14.53 -3.66 7.81
N MET A 76 -15.32 -4.17 6.88
CA MET A 76 -14.78 -4.96 5.76
C MET A 76 -13.79 -4.19 4.89
N ARG A 77 -13.93 -2.88 4.74
CA ARG A 77 -13.15 -2.05 3.81
C ARG A 77 -12.31 -0.97 4.48
N GLU A 78 -12.46 -0.76 5.78
CA GLU A 78 -11.89 0.40 6.45
C GLU A 78 -11.05 0.04 7.66
N GLN A 79 -9.96 0.80 7.83
CA GLN A 79 -9.06 0.74 8.97
C GLN A 79 -8.96 2.11 9.62
N LEU A 80 -8.86 2.12 10.95
CA LEU A 80 -8.40 3.28 11.69
C LEU A 80 -6.88 3.21 11.77
N ILE A 81 -6.22 4.26 11.31
CA ILE A 81 -4.76 4.34 11.28
C ILE A 81 -4.30 5.67 11.89
N GLU A 82 -3.05 5.70 12.34
CA GLU A 82 -2.40 6.95 12.72
C GLU A 82 -2.20 7.82 11.48
N PHE A 83 -2.37 9.14 11.64
CA PHE A 83 -2.09 10.09 10.58
C PHE A 83 -0.58 10.31 10.52
N VAL A 84 0.05 9.82 9.46
CA VAL A 84 1.51 9.83 9.30
C VAL A 84 1.90 10.58 8.03
N ASP A 85 3.09 11.16 8.05
CA ASP A 85 3.73 11.71 6.86
C ASP A 85 4.45 10.60 6.12
N ILE A 86 4.15 10.46 4.84
CA ILE A 86 4.77 9.43 4.01
C ILE A 86 6.11 9.93 3.47
N ILE A 87 7.16 9.15 3.69
CA ILE A 87 8.44 9.38 3.03
C ILE A 87 8.23 9.13 1.53
N PRO A 88 8.53 10.10 0.63
CA PRO A 88 8.22 9.98 -0.79
C PRO A 88 9.20 9.05 -1.54
N ILE A 89 9.47 7.90 -0.96
CA ILE A 89 10.36 6.88 -1.51
C ILE A 89 9.67 5.53 -1.40
N GLU A 90 9.62 4.79 -2.49
CA GLU A 90 9.20 3.39 -2.49
C GLU A 90 10.41 2.50 -2.23
N PHE A 91 10.31 1.65 -1.22
CA PHE A 91 11.33 0.64 -0.89
C PHE A 91 10.90 -0.70 -1.51
N ILE A 92 11.75 -1.25 -2.36
CA ILE A 92 11.47 -2.51 -3.04
C ILE A 92 12.54 -3.52 -2.70
N ILE A 93 12.14 -4.72 -2.29
CA ILE A 93 13.03 -5.86 -2.13
C ILE A 93 12.70 -6.86 -3.22
N ARG A 94 13.71 -7.20 -4.04
CA ARG A 94 13.55 -8.17 -5.12
C ARG A 94 14.39 -9.41 -4.86
N ASN A 95 13.75 -10.56 -4.94
CA ASN A 95 14.41 -11.87 -4.92
C ASN A 95 14.47 -12.46 -6.33
N ILE A 96 13.58 -12.01 -7.21
CA ILE A 96 13.44 -12.47 -8.58
C ILE A 96 13.46 -11.26 -9.50
N ALA A 97 14.20 -11.33 -10.59
CA ALA A 97 14.28 -10.24 -11.57
C ALA A 97 12.97 -10.11 -12.36
N THR A 98 12.28 -8.99 -12.21
CA THR A 98 11.06 -8.66 -12.95
C THR A 98 10.95 -7.16 -13.19
N GLY A 99 10.05 -6.77 -14.06
CA GLY A 99 9.69 -5.37 -14.29
C GLY A 99 10.85 -4.52 -14.79
N SER A 100 10.97 -3.30 -14.29
CA SER A 100 11.99 -2.34 -14.76
C SER A 100 13.43 -2.80 -14.47
N LEU A 101 13.63 -3.65 -13.46
CA LEU A 101 14.96 -4.16 -13.15
C LEU A 101 15.57 -4.93 -14.31
N THR A 102 14.78 -5.79 -14.97
CA THR A 102 15.24 -6.62 -16.09
C THR A 102 15.82 -5.78 -17.22
N LYS A 103 15.18 -4.64 -17.48
CA LYS A 103 15.64 -3.70 -18.53
C LYS A 103 16.89 -2.93 -18.12
N ARG A 104 16.99 -2.55 -16.83
CA ARG A 104 18.12 -1.74 -16.34
C ARG A 104 19.42 -2.50 -16.23
N ILE A 105 19.37 -3.77 -15.85
CA ILE A 105 20.57 -4.60 -15.64
C ILE A 105 20.74 -5.72 -16.68
N GLY A 106 19.83 -5.84 -17.66
CA GLY A 106 19.95 -6.79 -18.76
C GLY A 106 19.84 -8.26 -18.35
N ILE A 107 19.10 -8.55 -17.29
CA ILE A 107 18.85 -9.92 -16.81
C ILE A 107 17.50 -10.40 -17.34
N GLU A 108 17.40 -11.67 -17.69
CA GLU A 108 16.16 -12.30 -18.13
C GLU A 108 15.10 -12.28 -17.01
N GLU A 109 13.85 -11.97 -17.37
CA GLU A 109 12.74 -11.98 -16.43
C GLU A 109 12.53 -13.36 -15.83
N GLY A 110 12.32 -13.41 -14.51
CA GLY A 110 12.17 -14.68 -13.79
C GLY A 110 13.46 -15.22 -13.21
N THR A 111 14.62 -14.59 -13.49
CA THR A 111 15.90 -15.02 -12.92
C THR A 111 15.90 -14.82 -11.41
N VAL A 112 16.22 -15.89 -10.66
CA VAL A 112 16.40 -15.81 -9.21
C VAL A 112 17.71 -15.09 -8.92
N LEU A 113 17.67 -14.04 -8.10
CA LEU A 113 18.86 -13.29 -7.72
C LEU A 113 19.64 -14.03 -6.63
N ASP A 114 20.97 -13.96 -6.69
CA ASP A 114 21.84 -14.60 -5.68
C ASP A 114 21.63 -14.00 -4.29
N TYR A 115 21.33 -12.71 -4.25
CA TYR A 115 21.06 -11.95 -3.02
C TYR A 115 19.82 -11.08 -3.22
N PRO A 116 19.03 -10.83 -2.14
CA PRO A 116 17.96 -9.85 -2.21
C PRO A 116 18.49 -8.47 -2.61
N LEU A 117 17.87 -7.87 -3.61
CA LEU A 117 18.22 -6.52 -4.06
C LEU A 117 17.26 -5.52 -3.45
N ILE A 118 17.80 -4.47 -2.83
CA ILE A 118 17.01 -3.37 -2.27
C ILE A 118 17.08 -2.19 -3.23
N GLU A 119 15.92 -1.68 -3.62
CA GLU A 119 15.80 -0.51 -4.48
C GLU A 119 15.02 0.60 -3.79
N TYR A 120 15.39 1.83 -4.12
CA TYR A 120 14.71 3.04 -3.64
C TYR A 120 14.22 3.82 -4.87
N LEU A 121 12.91 3.95 -5.02
CA LEU A 121 12.30 4.68 -6.13
C LEU A 121 11.61 5.93 -5.61
N SER A 122 11.82 7.06 -6.29
CA SER A 122 11.14 8.31 -5.95
C SER A 122 9.67 8.23 -6.32
N LEU A 123 8.79 8.61 -5.39
CA LEU A 123 7.35 8.67 -5.64
C LEU A 123 6.92 9.99 -6.30
N ILE A 124 7.81 11.00 -6.29
CA ILE A 124 7.49 12.33 -6.85
C ILE A 124 7.94 12.52 -8.30
N HIS A 125 8.69 11.57 -8.85
CA HIS A 125 9.22 11.63 -10.22
C HIS A 125 8.62 10.54 -11.14
N ILE A 126 7.47 10.00 -10.76
CA ILE A 126 6.79 8.98 -11.56
C ILE A 126 5.88 9.64 -12.59
#